data_09af600bfe051351d9e0c91c0b59ad55
#
_entry.id   09af600bfe051351d9e0c91c0b59ad55
#
_cell.length_a   1.000
_cell.length_b   1.000
_cell.length_c   1.000
_cell.angle_alpha   90.00
_cell.angle_beta   90.00
_cell.angle_gamma   90.00
#
_symmetry.space_group_name_H-M   'P 1'
#
loop_
_entity.id
_entity.type
_entity.pdbx_description
1 polymer ?
#
loop_
_entity_poly.entity_id
_entity_poly.type
_entity_poly.pdbx_seq_one_letter_code
_entity_poly.pdbx_strand_id
1 'polypeptide(L)'
;TVRRQPRSFYGMHLAHVGVAVFIVGVTVVSAYQLEKDVRMEPGDTVEVAGYSFKFNGVTTSQGPNYRAMIGELALSRNGQPLRKLYPEKRAYVSSAMPMTEAAIDSGLWRDVYVSLGEAIDRDNPAGAWAVRVYYKPLVDWIWGGCILMALGGVVALSDRRYRRRASASGARTD
;
A
#
# COMPACT_ATOMS: atom_id res chain seq x y z
N THR A 1 -25.26 -31.57 7.64
CA THR A 1 -24.01 -32.35 7.46
C THR A 1 -22.76 -31.47 7.66
N VAL A 2 -22.83 -30.18 7.44
CA VAL A 2 -21.70 -29.20 7.60
C VAL A 2 -21.16 -29.16 9.04
N ARG A 3 -22.00 -29.38 10.05
CA ARG A 3 -21.63 -29.35 11.50
C ARG A 3 -20.72 -30.51 11.96
N ARG A 4 -20.51 -31.57 11.14
CA ARG A 4 -19.74 -32.77 11.50
C ARG A 4 -18.26 -32.73 11.11
N GLN A 5 -17.83 -31.73 10.34
CA GLN A 5 -16.43 -31.65 9.89
C GLN A 5 -15.50 -31.13 11.00
N PRO A 6 -14.27 -31.64 11.08
CA PRO A 6 -13.27 -31.16 12.04
C PRO A 6 -12.86 -29.72 11.74
N ARG A 7 -12.36 -29.02 12.78
CA ARG A 7 -11.88 -27.61 12.62
C ARG A 7 -10.77 -27.48 11.59
N SER A 8 -9.91 -28.48 11.49
CA SER A 8 -8.84 -28.53 10.49
C SER A 8 -9.37 -28.46 9.05
N PHE A 9 -10.54 -29.06 8.78
CA PHE A 9 -11.18 -28.97 7.46
C PHE A 9 -11.55 -27.52 7.11
N TYR A 10 -12.20 -26.80 8.04
CA TYR A 10 -12.56 -25.40 7.79
C TYR A 10 -11.31 -24.50 7.72
N GLY A 11 -10.32 -24.73 8.58
CA GLY A 11 -9.07 -24.00 8.55
C GLY A 11 -8.32 -24.15 7.22
N MET A 12 -8.26 -25.39 6.71
CA MET A 12 -7.67 -25.68 5.41
C MET A 12 -8.39 -24.94 4.26
N HIS A 13 -9.74 -24.99 4.24
CA HIS A 13 -10.50 -24.30 3.19
C HIS A 13 -10.32 -22.77 3.28
N LEU A 14 -10.35 -22.20 4.49
CA LEU A 14 -10.12 -20.78 4.68
C LEU A 14 -8.73 -20.35 4.20
N ALA A 15 -7.70 -21.15 4.49
CA ALA A 15 -6.35 -20.89 4.02
C ALA A 15 -6.26 -20.94 2.49
N HIS A 16 -6.91 -21.91 1.84
CA HIS A 16 -6.92 -22.00 0.36
C HIS A 16 -7.68 -20.82 -0.28
N VAL A 17 -8.78 -20.37 0.32
CA VAL A 17 -9.47 -19.14 -0.11
C VAL A 17 -8.51 -17.95 0.02
N GLY A 18 -7.76 -17.87 1.12
CA GLY A 18 -6.73 -16.83 1.29
C GLY A 18 -5.68 -16.84 0.19
N VAL A 19 -5.20 -18.03 -0.21
CA VAL A 19 -4.27 -18.18 -1.36
C VAL A 19 -4.91 -17.67 -2.65
N ALA A 20 -6.16 -18.03 -2.92
CA ALA A 20 -6.85 -17.58 -4.14
C ALA A 20 -7.01 -16.05 -4.17
N VAL A 21 -7.41 -15.43 -3.04
CA VAL A 21 -7.52 -13.97 -2.90
C VAL A 21 -6.16 -13.30 -3.12
N PHE A 22 -5.10 -13.84 -2.52
CA PHE A 22 -3.73 -13.35 -2.68
C PHE A 22 -3.29 -13.38 -4.16
N ILE A 23 -3.49 -14.51 -4.85
CA ILE A 23 -3.13 -14.67 -6.27
C ILE A 23 -3.88 -13.67 -7.13
N VAL A 24 -5.19 -13.49 -6.90
CA VAL A 24 -6.00 -12.49 -7.62
C VAL A 24 -5.42 -11.09 -7.39
N GLY A 25 -5.12 -10.71 -6.14
CA GLY A 25 -4.53 -9.42 -5.82
C GLY A 25 -3.20 -9.18 -6.54
N VAL A 26 -2.26 -10.12 -6.45
CA VAL A 26 -0.95 -10.02 -7.12
C VAL A 26 -1.11 -9.93 -8.64
N THR A 27 -1.95 -10.77 -9.23
CA THR A 27 -2.16 -10.81 -10.68
C THR A 27 -2.73 -9.49 -11.19
N VAL A 28 -3.77 -8.96 -10.51
CA VAL A 28 -4.41 -7.72 -10.92
C VAL A 28 -3.48 -6.52 -10.71
N VAL A 29 -2.77 -6.42 -9.60
CA VAL A 29 -1.76 -5.36 -9.39
C VAL A 29 -0.73 -5.41 -10.52
N SER A 30 -0.13 -6.58 -10.78
CA SER A 30 0.94 -6.73 -11.77
C SER A 30 0.49 -6.40 -13.20
N ALA A 31 -0.77 -6.72 -13.54
CA ALA A 31 -1.29 -6.53 -14.90
C ALA A 31 -1.85 -5.12 -15.16
N TYR A 32 -2.36 -4.46 -14.13
CA TYR A 32 -3.15 -3.23 -14.28
C TYR A 32 -2.62 -2.03 -13.47
N GLN A 33 -1.47 -2.15 -12.83
CA GLN A 33 -0.85 -0.96 -12.22
C GLN A 33 -0.44 0.03 -13.31
N LEU A 34 -0.61 1.31 -12.99
CA LEU A 34 -0.20 2.41 -13.85
C LEU A 34 0.80 3.29 -13.10
N GLU A 35 1.86 3.67 -13.77
CA GLU A 35 2.86 4.61 -13.28
C GLU A 35 3.00 5.73 -14.29
N LYS A 36 3.06 6.97 -13.82
CA LYS A 36 3.26 8.13 -14.65
C LYS A 36 4.20 9.12 -13.98
N ASP A 37 5.35 9.33 -14.60
CA ASP A 37 6.31 10.38 -14.24
C ASP A 37 6.04 11.61 -15.07
N VAL A 38 5.79 12.74 -14.41
CA VAL A 38 5.45 14.00 -15.05
C VAL A 38 6.20 15.16 -14.42
N ARG A 39 6.58 16.12 -15.27
CA ARG A 39 6.95 17.45 -14.84
C ARG A 39 5.68 18.25 -14.58
N MET A 40 5.53 18.84 -13.39
CA MET A 40 4.37 19.64 -13.01
C MET A 40 4.80 20.99 -12.46
N GLU A 41 4.18 22.05 -12.95
CA GLU A 41 4.24 23.39 -12.37
C GLU A 41 3.02 23.63 -11.46
N PRO A 42 3.10 24.55 -10.50
CA PRO A 42 1.93 24.91 -9.71
C PRO A 42 0.74 25.30 -10.58
N GLY A 43 -0.39 24.62 -10.41
CA GLY A 43 -1.59 24.78 -11.25
C GLY A 43 -1.81 23.65 -12.25
N ASP A 44 -0.77 22.91 -12.63
CA ASP A 44 -0.88 21.80 -13.58
C ASP A 44 -1.73 20.67 -13.04
N THR A 45 -2.37 19.94 -13.96
CA THR A 45 -3.19 18.77 -13.65
C THR A 45 -2.76 17.59 -14.53
N VAL A 46 -2.63 16.41 -13.90
CA VAL A 46 -2.38 15.14 -14.59
C VAL A 46 -3.49 14.15 -14.31
N GLU A 47 -3.86 13.39 -15.33
CA GLU A 47 -4.87 12.33 -15.18
C GLU A 47 -4.24 10.94 -15.26
N VAL A 48 -4.62 10.07 -14.30
CA VAL A 48 -4.21 8.67 -14.23
C VAL A 48 -5.39 7.82 -13.75
N ALA A 49 -5.77 6.81 -14.52
CA ALA A 49 -6.86 5.87 -14.18
C ALA A 49 -8.21 6.56 -13.83
N GLY A 50 -8.52 7.68 -14.48
CA GLY A 50 -9.75 8.46 -14.22
C GLY A 50 -9.71 9.29 -12.93
N TYR A 51 -8.54 9.44 -12.32
CA TYR A 51 -8.27 10.38 -11.24
C TYR A 51 -7.48 11.57 -11.78
N SER A 52 -7.84 12.77 -11.35
CA SER A 52 -7.14 14.01 -11.67
C SER A 52 -6.36 14.48 -10.45
N PHE A 53 -5.08 14.80 -10.67
CA PHE A 53 -4.15 15.30 -9.65
C PHE A 53 -3.73 16.71 -10.04
N LYS A 54 -4.22 17.69 -9.30
CA LYS A 54 -3.82 19.10 -9.49
C LYS A 54 -2.71 19.43 -8.52
N PHE A 55 -1.56 19.84 -9.04
CA PHE A 55 -0.41 20.26 -8.25
C PHE A 55 -0.55 21.71 -7.82
N ASN A 56 -0.53 21.97 -6.51
CA ASN A 56 -0.67 23.32 -5.94
C ASN A 56 0.68 23.96 -5.58
N GLY A 57 1.78 23.20 -5.71
CA GLY A 57 3.12 23.69 -5.41
C GLY A 57 3.77 22.95 -4.24
N VAL A 58 4.94 23.46 -3.82
CA VAL A 58 5.76 22.88 -2.75
C VAL A 58 6.00 23.91 -1.66
N THR A 59 5.90 23.50 -0.41
CA THR A 59 6.24 24.29 0.77
C THR A 59 7.41 23.64 1.52
N THR A 60 8.21 24.45 2.21
CA THR A 60 9.32 23.96 3.04
C THR A 60 8.89 23.92 4.51
N SER A 61 9.20 22.82 5.20
CA SER A 61 8.98 22.66 6.63
C SER A 61 10.26 22.19 7.32
N GLN A 62 10.47 22.63 8.55
CA GLN A 62 11.60 22.23 9.38
C GLN A 62 11.12 21.25 10.45
N GLY A 63 11.65 20.03 10.42
CA GLY A 63 11.46 19.03 11.46
C GLY A 63 12.58 19.08 12.53
N PRO A 64 12.51 18.21 13.55
CA PRO A 64 13.50 18.17 14.63
C PRO A 64 14.93 17.87 14.16
N ASN A 65 15.08 17.01 13.15
CA ASN A 65 16.37 16.54 12.62
C ASN A 65 16.39 16.43 11.09
N TYR A 66 15.39 17.04 10.41
CA TYR A 66 15.31 17.04 8.94
C TYR A 66 14.70 18.37 8.43
N ARG A 67 14.96 18.64 7.17
CA ARG A 67 14.22 19.65 6.40
C ARG A 67 13.36 18.92 5.37
N ALA A 68 12.06 19.23 5.31
CA ALA A 68 11.12 18.64 4.37
C ALA A 68 10.67 19.65 3.32
N MET A 69 10.58 19.18 2.08
CA MET A 69 9.83 19.82 1.01
C MET A 69 8.53 19.05 0.86
N ILE A 70 7.40 19.72 1.03
CA ILE A 70 6.06 19.12 1.06
C ILE A 70 5.31 19.60 -0.16
N GLY A 71 5.00 18.67 -1.07
CA GLY A 71 4.12 18.94 -2.21
C GLY A 71 2.66 18.90 -1.78
N GLU A 72 1.83 19.77 -2.33
CA GLU A 72 0.38 19.69 -2.17
C GLU A 72 -0.26 19.31 -3.51
N LEU A 73 -0.99 18.18 -3.54
CA LEU A 73 -1.77 17.76 -4.69
C LEU A 73 -3.24 17.57 -4.29
N ALA A 74 -4.14 18.18 -5.07
CA ALA A 74 -5.58 17.96 -4.92
C ALA A 74 -5.99 16.78 -5.79
N LEU A 75 -6.50 15.71 -5.14
CA LEU A 75 -7.05 14.53 -5.80
C LEU A 75 -8.54 14.72 -6.05
N SER A 76 -8.97 14.50 -7.29
CA SER A 76 -10.37 14.51 -7.68
C SER A 76 -10.69 13.35 -8.62
N ARG A 77 -11.98 13.01 -8.73
CA ARG A 77 -12.49 12.02 -9.67
C ARG A 77 -13.80 12.50 -10.25
N ASN A 78 -13.93 12.46 -11.57
CA ASN A 78 -15.13 12.94 -12.28
C ASN A 78 -15.54 14.38 -11.86
N GLY A 79 -14.54 15.26 -11.65
CA GLY A 79 -14.77 16.63 -11.20
C GLY A 79 -15.12 16.79 -9.72
N GLN A 80 -15.30 15.70 -8.97
CA GLN A 80 -15.59 15.75 -7.54
C GLN A 80 -14.25 15.70 -6.74
N PRO A 81 -14.01 16.65 -5.83
CA PRO A 81 -12.84 16.62 -4.97
C PRO A 81 -12.93 15.45 -3.98
N LEU A 82 -11.85 14.69 -3.82
CA LEU A 82 -11.77 13.58 -2.88
C LEU A 82 -10.96 13.98 -1.64
N ARG A 83 -9.68 14.31 -1.83
CA ARG A 83 -8.79 14.71 -0.74
C ARG A 83 -7.55 15.43 -1.26
N LYS A 84 -6.78 16.03 -0.35
CA LYS A 84 -5.44 16.53 -0.62
C LYS A 84 -4.41 15.48 -0.22
N LEU A 85 -3.37 15.38 -1.02
CA LEU A 85 -2.22 14.50 -0.81
C LEU A 85 -0.97 15.35 -0.59
N TYR A 86 -0.13 14.95 0.37
CA TYR A 86 1.04 15.70 0.79
C TYR A 86 2.29 14.81 0.72
N PRO A 87 2.83 14.51 -0.47
CA PRO A 87 4.10 13.82 -0.58
C PRO A 87 5.23 14.72 -0.07
N GLU A 88 6.20 14.12 0.63
CA GLU A 88 7.31 14.85 1.20
C GLU A 88 8.65 14.34 0.68
N LYS A 89 9.60 15.24 0.61
CA LYS A 89 11.01 14.92 0.42
C LYS A 89 11.79 15.45 1.60
N ARG A 90 12.34 14.52 2.39
CA ARG A 90 13.04 14.82 3.64
C ARG A 90 14.55 14.72 3.47
N ALA A 91 15.28 15.76 3.84
CA ALA A 91 16.73 15.75 3.96
C ALA A 91 17.09 15.70 5.45
N TYR A 92 17.59 14.55 5.90
CA TYR A 92 18.00 14.35 7.30
C TYR A 92 19.41 14.88 7.52
N VAL A 93 19.66 15.47 8.71
CA VAL A 93 20.99 15.98 9.10
C VAL A 93 22.05 14.88 9.11
N SER A 94 21.64 13.65 9.42
CA SER A 94 22.51 12.47 9.50
C SER A 94 22.68 11.70 8.19
N SER A 95 22.03 12.10 7.10
CA SER A 95 22.05 11.39 5.82
C SER A 95 22.33 12.33 4.65
N ALA A 96 23.29 11.93 3.80
CA ALA A 96 23.58 12.67 2.57
C ALA A 96 22.51 12.48 1.48
N MET A 97 21.64 11.46 1.61
CA MET A 97 20.59 11.16 0.63
C MET A 97 19.22 11.59 1.15
N PRO A 98 18.48 12.41 0.38
CA PRO A 98 17.10 12.73 0.70
C PRO A 98 16.21 11.47 0.66
N MET A 99 15.26 11.38 1.59
CA MET A 99 14.26 10.32 1.62
C MET A 99 12.93 10.85 1.07
N THR A 100 12.28 10.05 0.23
CA THR A 100 10.98 10.38 -0.33
C THR A 100 9.88 9.68 0.47
N GLU A 101 8.95 10.45 1.01
CA GLU A 101 7.75 9.99 1.69
C GLU A 101 6.57 10.15 0.73
N ALA A 102 6.03 9.03 0.24
CA ALA A 102 4.88 9.07 -0.67
C ALA A 102 3.60 9.34 0.11
N ALA A 103 2.73 10.17 -0.46
CA ALA A 103 1.36 10.32 0.03
C ALA A 103 0.48 9.22 -0.61
N ILE A 104 -0.29 8.52 0.23
CA ILE A 104 -1.09 7.36 -0.18
C ILE A 104 -2.56 7.62 0.12
N ASP A 105 -3.41 7.38 -0.87
CA ASP A 105 -4.86 7.27 -0.72
C ASP A 105 -5.27 5.81 -0.91
N SER A 106 -5.34 5.09 0.21
CA SER A 106 -5.67 3.66 0.23
C SER A 106 -7.17 3.43 0.19
N GLY A 107 -7.56 2.33 -0.46
CA GLY A 107 -8.94 1.88 -0.52
C GLY A 107 -9.05 0.41 -0.92
N LEU A 108 -10.13 -0.24 -0.50
CA LEU A 108 -10.35 -1.69 -0.70
C LEU A 108 -10.17 -2.17 -2.16
N TRP A 109 -10.41 -1.29 -3.13
CA TRP A 109 -10.36 -1.62 -4.55
C TRP A 109 -9.13 -1.08 -5.27
N ARG A 110 -8.47 -0.08 -4.68
CA ARG A 110 -7.30 0.56 -5.30
C ARG A 110 -6.54 1.41 -4.31
N ASP A 111 -5.26 1.54 -4.51
CA ASP A 111 -4.41 2.53 -3.88
C ASP A 111 -3.88 3.50 -4.93
N VAL A 112 -3.81 4.76 -4.53
CA VAL A 112 -3.18 5.82 -5.30
C VAL A 112 -2.02 6.37 -4.50
N TYR A 113 -0.83 6.39 -5.11
CA TYR A 113 0.39 6.91 -4.51
C TYR A 113 0.85 8.12 -5.30
N VAL A 114 1.31 9.12 -4.58
CA VAL A 114 2.01 10.26 -5.18
C VAL A 114 3.33 10.44 -4.46
N SER A 115 4.41 10.56 -5.21
CA SER A 115 5.72 10.88 -4.67
C SER A 115 6.29 12.14 -5.31
N LEU A 116 6.98 12.94 -4.48
CA LEU A 116 7.68 14.13 -4.91
C LEU A 116 9.13 13.76 -5.28
N GLY A 117 9.50 13.98 -6.54
CA GLY A 117 10.85 13.77 -7.04
C GLY A 117 11.79 14.94 -6.76
N GLU A 118 12.56 15.35 -7.77
CA GLU A 118 13.47 16.49 -7.70
C GLU A 118 12.81 17.76 -8.25
N ALA A 119 13.24 18.91 -7.73
CA ALA A 119 12.97 20.18 -8.39
C ALA A 119 13.66 20.16 -9.77
N ILE A 120 12.93 20.52 -10.81
CA ILE A 120 13.50 20.60 -12.18
C ILE A 120 14.49 21.75 -12.27
N ASP A 121 14.16 22.87 -11.63
CA ASP A 121 15.06 24.01 -11.46
C ASP A 121 15.48 24.12 -10.00
N ARG A 122 16.76 23.87 -9.73
CA ARG A 122 17.31 23.92 -8.36
C ARG A 122 17.34 25.32 -7.78
N ASP A 123 17.40 26.33 -8.65
CA ASP A 123 17.45 27.73 -8.23
C ASP A 123 16.06 28.30 -7.98
N ASN A 124 15.01 27.61 -8.45
CA ASN A 124 13.61 27.99 -8.24
C ASN A 124 12.77 26.85 -7.66
N PRO A 125 12.84 26.61 -6.35
CA PRO A 125 12.06 25.53 -5.71
C PRO A 125 10.54 25.76 -5.73
N ALA A 126 10.07 26.95 -6.07
CA ALA A 126 8.65 27.25 -6.30
C ALA A 126 8.19 26.90 -7.74
N GLY A 127 9.11 26.50 -8.62
CA GLY A 127 8.85 26.17 -10.01
C GLY A 127 8.35 24.75 -10.23
N ALA A 128 8.84 24.14 -11.32
CA ALA A 128 8.45 22.81 -11.74
C ALA A 128 9.13 21.72 -10.90
N TRP A 129 8.38 20.66 -10.63
CA TRP A 129 8.85 19.46 -9.94
C TRP A 129 8.58 18.21 -10.75
N ALA A 130 9.44 17.22 -10.60
CA ALA A 130 9.14 15.87 -11.04
C ALA A 130 8.14 15.26 -10.03
N VAL A 131 6.99 14.83 -10.52
CA VAL A 131 5.95 14.18 -9.72
C VAL A 131 5.69 12.80 -10.29
N ARG A 132 5.70 11.79 -9.44
CA ARG A 132 5.40 10.42 -9.84
C ARG A 132 4.09 9.98 -9.22
N VAL A 133 3.17 9.54 -10.07
CA VAL A 133 1.85 9.08 -9.68
C VAL A 133 1.72 7.60 -10.00
N TYR A 134 1.27 6.82 -9.01
CA TYR A 134 0.96 5.41 -9.16
C TYR A 134 -0.51 5.15 -8.91
N TYR A 135 -1.08 4.29 -9.73
CA TYR A 135 -2.37 3.66 -9.48
C TYR A 135 -2.18 2.16 -9.37
N LYS A 136 -2.57 1.57 -8.24
CA LYS A 136 -2.42 0.14 -7.97
C LYS A 136 -3.76 -0.45 -7.55
N PRO A 137 -4.44 -1.21 -8.42
CA PRO A 137 -5.70 -1.86 -8.07
C PRO A 137 -5.47 -3.07 -7.17
N LEU A 138 -6.38 -3.34 -6.23
CA LEU A 138 -6.44 -4.53 -5.38
C LEU A 138 -5.19 -4.82 -4.53
N VAL A 139 -4.39 -3.82 -4.15
CA VAL A 139 -3.24 -4.03 -3.25
C VAL A 139 -3.69 -4.59 -1.91
N ASP A 140 -4.79 -4.08 -1.35
CA ASP A 140 -5.34 -4.55 -0.08
C ASP A 140 -5.79 -6.02 -0.10
N TRP A 141 -6.11 -6.56 -1.27
CA TRP A 141 -6.47 -7.97 -1.43
C TRP A 141 -5.27 -8.90 -1.22
N ILE A 142 -4.06 -8.45 -1.51
CA ILE A 142 -2.81 -9.18 -1.20
C ILE A 142 -2.71 -9.37 0.31
N TRP A 143 -2.87 -8.30 1.08
CA TRP A 143 -2.87 -8.34 2.54
C TRP A 143 -4.04 -9.12 3.10
N GLY A 144 -5.24 -8.92 2.54
CA GLY A 144 -6.45 -9.69 2.88
C GLY A 144 -6.26 -11.19 2.70
N GLY A 145 -5.63 -11.61 1.60
CA GLY A 145 -5.27 -13.00 1.36
C GLY A 145 -4.32 -13.56 2.40
N CYS A 146 -3.27 -12.81 2.77
CA CYS A 146 -2.34 -13.19 3.84
C CYS A 146 -3.04 -13.36 5.19
N ILE A 147 -3.93 -12.43 5.54
CA ILE A 147 -4.71 -12.51 6.79
C ILE A 147 -5.61 -13.75 6.79
N LEU A 148 -6.32 -14.02 5.68
CA LEU A 148 -7.15 -15.22 5.56
C LEU A 148 -6.35 -16.51 5.70
N MET A 149 -5.15 -16.59 5.09
CA MET A 149 -4.25 -17.72 5.25
C MET A 149 -3.84 -17.91 6.71
N ALA A 150 -3.44 -16.84 7.38
CA ALA A 150 -3.06 -16.89 8.80
C ALA A 150 -4.21 -17.36 9.68
N LEU A 151 -5.42 -16.81 9.49
CA LEU A 151 -6.62 -17.22 10.23
C LEU A 151 -6.97 -18.68 9.96
N GLY A 152 -6.86 -19.14 8.71
CA GLY A 152 -7.05 -20.54 8.34
C GLY A 152 -6.08 -21.47 9.07
N GLY A 153 -4.80 -21.08 9.16
CA GLY A 153 -3.78 -21.79 9.93
C GLY A 153 -4.12 -21.88 11.42
N VAL A 154 -4.51 -20.78 12.05
CA VAL A 154 -4.92 -20.74 13.46
C VAL A 154 -6.12 -21.64 13.72
N VAL A 155 -7.14 -21.60 12.84
CA VAL A 155 -8.32 -22.49 12.96
C VAL A 155 -7.91 -23.95 12.83
N ALA A 156 -7.04 -24.28 11.87
CA ALA A 156 -6.55 -25.65 11.70
C ALA A 156 -5.77 -26.16 12.93
N LEU A 157 -4.86 -25.32 13.47
CA LEU A 157 -4.09 -25.65 14.68
C LEU A 157 -4.96 -25.78 15.94
N SER A 158 -6.12 -25.14 15.99
CA SER A 158 -7.06 -25.24 17.09
C SER A 158 -7.79 -26.59 17.16
N ASP A 159 -7.58 -27.49 16.19
CA ASP A 159 -8.21 -28.81 16.18
C ASP A 159 -7.60 -29.71 17.26
N ARG A 160 -8.46 -30.25 18.12
CA ARG A 160 -8.08 -31.11 19.27
C ARG A 160 -7.30 -32.35 18.83
N ARG A 161 -7.41 -32.82 17.61
CA ARG A 161 -6.72 -34.00 17.08
C ARG A 161 -5.20 -33.81 17.06
N TYR A 162 -4.71 -32.62 16.76
CA TYR A 162 -3.28 -32.32 16.75
C TYR A 162 -2.70 -32.27 18.17
N ARG A 163 -3.42 -31.72 19.11
CA ARG A 163 -2.98 -31.65 20.54
C ARG A 163 -2.85 -33.02 21.19
N ARG A 164 -3.71 -33.97 20.86
CA ARG A 164 -3.65 -35.35 21.41
C ARG A 164 -2.44 -36.14 20.86
N ARG A 165 -2.05 -35.93 19.59
CA ARG A 165 -0.88 -36.61 19.03
C ARG A 165 0.44 -36.09 19.63
N ALA A 166 0.58 -34.80 19.89
CA ALA A 166 1.76 -34.22 20.53
C ALA A 166 1.97 -34.80 21.95
N SER A 167 0.88 -34.97 22.76
CA SER A 167 0.95 -35.58 24.07
C SER A 167 1.31 -37.06 24.05
N ALA A 168 0.91 -37.82 23.04
CA ALA A 168 1.24 -39.24 22.89
C ALA A 168 2.67 -39.48 22.44
N SER A 169 3.28 -38.53 21.69
CA SER A 169 4.70 -38.64 21.27
C SER A 169 5.67 -38.34 22.40
N GLY A 170 5.32 -37.47 23.34
CA GLY A 170 6.15 -37.14 24.53
C GLY A 170 6.18 -38.22 25.58
N ALA A 171 5.18 -39.13 25.62
CA ALA A 171 5.09 -40.23 26.60
C ALA A 171 5.88 -41.49 26.19
N ARG A 172 6.60 -41.49 25.06
CA ARG A 172 7.35 -42.65 24.51
C ARG A 172 8.87 -42.54 24.67
N THR A 173 9.34 -41.53 25.36
CA THR A 173 10.79 -41.24 25.53
C THR A 173 11.26 -41.37 27.00
N ASP A 174 10.47 -42.04 27.90
CA ASP A 174 10.90 -42.41 29.25
C ASP A 174 11.07 -43.92 29.37
#